data_bf9b8a20916658e7dd41c7ef744529c3
#
_entry.id   bf9b8a20916658e7dd41c7ef744529c3
#
_cell.length_a   1.000
_cell.length_b   1.000
_cell.length_c   1.000
_cell.angle_alpha   90.00
_cell.angle_beta   90.00
_cell.angle_gamma   90.00
#
_symmetry.space_group_name_H-M   'P 1'
#
loop_
_entity.id
_entity.type
_entity.pdbx_description
1 polymer ?
#
loop_
_entity_poly.entity_id
_entity_poly.type
_entity_poly.pdbx_seq_one_letter_code
_entity_poly.pdbx_strand_id
1 'polypeptide(L)'
;VVIGGGDVAMDCVSTAKQLGATATIVYRRTIEEAPANMDEVTAVQNMGVPIITQFAPEEILGEGGYVTGFKAKGRDGYSELLLRADRVVFAIGQSLDETYEGIKEGEGVFLGGDMAHGRGRTAVEAVADGKIAAFKIAEYLK
;
A
#
# COMPACT_ATOMS: atom_id res chain seq x y z
N VAL A 1 3.79 -1.18 13.99
CA VAL A 1 3.49 -2.23 13.00
C VAL A 1 3.02 -1.57 11.72
N VAL A 2 3.53 -2.01 10.56
CA VAL A 2 3.07 -1.58 9.23
C VAL A 2 2.38 -2.77 8.55
N ILE A 3 1.16 -2.56 8.06
CA ILE A 3 0.34 -3.56 7.39
C ILE A 3 0.40 -3.31 5.89
N GLY A 4 0.94 -4.25 5.12
CA GLY A 4 1.05 -4.13 3.68
C GLY A 4 2.27 -4.84 3.12
N GLY A 5 2.35 -4.97 1.79
CA GLY A 5 3.45 -5.64 1.10
C GLY A 5 3.88 -4.90 -0.18
N GLY A 6 3.48 -3.64 -0.35
CA GLY A 6 3.90 -2.78 -1.46
C GLY A 6 5.03 -1.83 -1.07
N ASP A 7 5.54 -1.06 -2.05
CA ASP A 7 6.64 -0.10 -1.88
C ASP A 7 6.34 0.90 -0.74
N VAL A 8 5.08 1.35 -0.61
CA VAL A 8 4.67 2.25 0.49
C VAL A 8 4.90 1.63 1.87
N ALA A 9 4.70 0.30 2.01
CA ALA A 9 4.98 -0.37 3.28
C ALA A 9 6.50 -0.42 3.56
N MET A 10 7.31 -0.64 2.52
CA MET A 10 8.77 -0.62 2.62
C MET A 10 9.29 0.77 3.01
N ASP A 11 8.76 1.82 2.39
CA ASP A 11 9.08 3.21 2.72
C ASP A 11 8.70 3.58 4.16
N CYS A 12 7.51 3.17 4.62
CA CYS A 12 7.06 3.45 5.98
C CYS A 12 7.99 2.83 7.03
N VAL A 13 8.39 1.58 6.87
CA VAL A 13 9.27 0.93 7.86
C VAL A 13 10.71 1.44 7.78
N SER A 14 11.20 1.74 6.58
CA SER A 14 12.52 2.34 6.39
C SER A 14 12.62 3.69 7.08
N THR A 15 11.61 4.55 6.88
CA THR A 15 11.51 5.85 7.55
C THR A 15 11.39 5.69 9.06
N ALA A 16 10.52 4.80 9.55
CA ALA A 16 10.37 4.55 10.98
C ALA A 16 11.69 4.08 11.61
N LYS A 17 12.42 3.19 10.93
CA LYS A 17 13.71 2.70 11.39
C LYS A 17 14.77 3.79 11.45
N GLN A 18 14.84 4.66 10.43
CA GLN A 18 15.75 5.81 10.39
C GLN A 18 15.46 6.81 11.52
N LEU A 19 14.19 6.94 11.93
CA LEU A 19 13.78 7.78 13.06
C LEU A 19 13.98 7.09 14.43
N GLY A 20 14.60 5.91 14.48
CA GLY A 20 14.91 5.18 15.71
C GLY A 20 13.78 4.33 16.27
N ALA A 21 12.69 4.13 15.53
CA ALA A 21 11.61 3.25 15.96
C ALA A 21 11.92 1.76 15.68
N THR A 22 11.36 0.88 16.50
CA THR A 22 11.27 -0.54 16.17
C THR A 22 10.07 -0.76 15.27
N ALA A 23 10.30 -1.24 14.05
CA ALA A 23 9.26 -1.44 13.06
C ALA A 23 9.19 -2.90 12.61
N THR A 24 7.99 -3.35 12.25
CA THR A 24 7.72 -4.70 11.73
C THR A 24 6.66 -4.60 10.64
N ILE A 25 6.87 -5.29 9.51
CA ILE A 25 5.86 -5.46 8.46
C ILE A 25 5.03 -6.70 8.77
N VAL A 26 3.71 -6.59 8.62
CA VAL A 26 2.79 -7.74 8.58
C VAL A 26 2.07 -7.74 7.23
N TYR A 27 2.20 -8.86 6.51
CA TYR A 27 1.64 -9.01 5.19
C TYR A 27 0.79 -10.28 5.06
N ARG A 28 -0.40 -10.17 4.46
CA ARG A 28 -1.38 -11.27 4.40
C ARG A 28 -1.06 -12.40 3.42
N ARG A 29 -0.12 -12.18 2.49
CA ARG A 29 0.30 -13.15 1.48
C ARG A 29 1.74 -13.57 1.70
N THR A 30 2.30 -14.36 0.78
CA THR A 30 3.73 -14.70 0.82
C THR A 30 4.58 -13.53 0.33
N ILE A 31 5.89 -13.60 0.54
CA ILE A 31 6.77 -12.51 0.09
C ILE A 31 6.87 -12.46 -1.44
N GLU A 32 6.74 -13.58 -2.10
CA GLU A 32 6.72 -13.70 -3.56
C GLU A 32 5.46 -13.07 -4.18
N GLU A 33 4.36 -13.02 -3.41
CA GLU A 33 3.12 -12.36 -3.80
C GLU A 33 3.12 -10.85 -3.48
N ALA A 34 4.20 -10.34 -2.87
CA ALA A 34 4.29 -8.93 -2.51
C ALA A 34 4.48 -8.06 -3.77
N PRO A 35 3.71 -6.97 -3.93
CA PRO A 35 3.86 -6.09 -5.08
C PRO A 35 5.07 -5.15 -4.97
N ALA A 36 5.77 -5.13 -3.84
CA ALA A 36 6.96 -4.32 -3.64
C ALA A 36 8.11 -4.76 -4.54
N ASN A 37 8.95 -3.81 -4.91
CA ASN A 37 10.22 -4.10 -5.58
C ASN A 37 11.10 -4.95 -4.65
N MET A 38 11.64 -6.07 -5.17
CA MET A 38 12.48 -6.99 -4.38
C MET A 38 13.76 -6.35 -3.86
N ASP A 39 14.30 -5.33 -4.52
CA ASP A 39 15.45 -4.57 -4.02
C ASP A 39 15.09 -3.80 -2.75
N GLU A 40 13.88 -3.23 -2.68
CA GLU A 40 13.38 -2.55 -1.47
C GLU A 40 13.11 -3.54 -0.34
N VAL A 41 12.51 -4.69 -0.64
CA VAL A 41 12.33 -5.78 0.33
C VAL A 41 13.66 -6.20 0.93
N THR A 42 14.68 -6.39 0.07
CA THR A 42 16.04 -6.77 0.51
C THR A 42 16.67 -5.67 1.36
N ALA A 43 16.51 -4.40 0.97
CA ALA A 43 17.01 -3.26 1.74
C ALA A 43 16.38 -3.21 3.14
N VAL A 44 15.07 -3.36 3.25
CA VAL A 44 14.33 -3.41 4.51
C VAL A 44 14.80 -4.57 5.40
N GLN A 45 15.00 -5.76 4.84
CA GLN A 45 15.54 -6.90 5.56
C GLN A 45 16.96 -6.65 6.07
N ASN A 46 17.82 -6.04 5.25
CA ASN A 46 19.19 -5.66 5.64
C ASN A 46 19.22 -4.61 6.76
N MET A 47 18.18 -3.77 6.89
CA MET A 47 18.01 -2.87 8.03
C MET A 47 17.59 -3.58 9.31
N GLY A 48 17.39 -4.91 9.27
CA GLY A 48 16.94 -5.72 10.42
C GLY A 48 15.46 -5.53 10.75
N VAL A 49 14.62 -5.14 9.78
CA VAL A 49 13.17 -5.06 9.94
C VAL A 49 12.55 -6.43 9.68
N PRO A 50 11.81 -7.01 10.63
CA PRO A 50 11.08 -8.25 10.41
C PRO A 50 9.95 -8.05 9.40
N ILE A 51 9.82 -8.99 8.45
CA ILE A 51 8.70 -9.09 7.52
C ILE A 51 7.97 -10.39 7.84
N ILE A 52 6.81 -10.28 8.46
CA ILE A 52 5.97 -11.43 8.86
C ILE A 52 4.90 -11.59 7.78
N THR A 53 4.99 -12.68 7.04
CA THR A 53 4.09 -12.98 5.92
C THR A 53 3.00 -13.96 6.32
N GLN A 54 1.94 -14.04 5.47
CA GLN A 54 0.82 -14.96 5.61
C GLN A 54 -0.08 -14.71 6.84
N PHE A 55 -0.08 -13.47 7.37
CA PHE A 55 -0.97 -13.05 8.46
C PHE A 55 -1.85 -11.89 8.00
N ALA A 56 -3.17 -12.10 8.07
CA ALA A 56 -4.17 -11.07 7.80
C ALA A 56 -4.48 -10.25 9.06
N PRO A 57 -4.59 -8.91 8.97
CA PRO A 57 -4.96 -8.09 10.11
C PRO A 57 -6.34 -8.49 10.64
N GLU A 58 -6.48 -8.57 11.95
CA GLU A 58 -7.73 -8.93 12.62
C GLU A 58 -8.19 -7.79 13.53
N GLU A 59 -7.33 -7.29 14.42
CA GLU A 59 -7.72 -6.31 15.42
C GLU A 59 -6.55 -5.39 15.80
N ILE A 60 -6.86 -4.12 16.07
CA ILE A 60 -5.95 -3.19 16.74
C ILE A 60 -6.39 -3.12 18.20
N LEU A 61 -5.49 -3.52 19.09
CA LEU A 61 -5.74 -3.46 20.52
C LEU A 61 -5.41 -2.07 21.06
N GLY A 62 -6.26 -1.57 21.96
CA GLY A 62 -6.07 -0.25 22.54
C GLY A 62 -6.60 -0.14 23.95
N GLU A 63 -6.05 0.80 24.70
CA GLU A 63 -6.47 1.14 26.05
C GLU A 63 -6.34 2.65 26.27
N GLY A 64 -7.35 3.27 26.88
CA GLY A 64 -7.32 4.71 27.18
C GLY A 64 -7.19 5.63 25.97
N GLY A 65 -7.62 5.17 24.77
CA GLY A 65 -7.51 5.92 23.51
C GLY A 65 -6.15 5.76 22.80
N TYR A 66 -5.28 4.89 23.30
CA TYR A 66 -3.96 4.62 22.71
C TYR A 66 -3.88 3.18 22.19
N VAL A 67 -3.14 2.99 21.09
CA VAL A 67 -2.82 1.65 20.58
C VAL A 67 -1.85 0.98 21.54
N THR A 68 -2.13 -0.29 21.89
CA THR A 68 -1.29 -1.10 22.77
C THR A 68 -0.80 -2.38 22.10
N GLY A 69 -1.44 -2.78 21.00
CA GLY A 69 -1.07 -3.99 20.28
C GLY A 69 -1.78 -4.15 18.95
N PHE A 70 -1.40 -5.20 18.25
CA PHE A 70 -1.95 -5.59 16.96
C PHE A 70 -2.11 -7.10 16.91
N LYS A 71 -3.27 -7.57 16.49
CA LYS A 71 -3.59 -8.98 16.31
C LYS A 71 -3.82 -9.29 14.84
N ALA A 72 -3.25 -10.41 14.38
CA ALA A 72 -3.46 -10.92 13.05
C ALA A 72 -3.68 -12.43 13.05
N LYS A 73 -4.39 -12.92 12.04
CA LYS A 73 -4.71 -14.34 11.88
C LYS A 73 -3.92 -14.93 10.73
N GLY A 74 -3.34 -16.11 10.98
CA GLY A 74 -2.62 -16.86 9.95
C GLY A 74 -3.50 -17.32 8.80
N ARG A 75 -2.95 -17.36 7.61
CA ARG A 75 -3.63 -17.85 6.40
C ARG A 75 -4.04 -19.33 6.51
N ASP A 76 -3.39 -20.07 7.39
CA ASP A 76 -3.73 -21.46 7.74
C ASP A 76 -5.05 -21.59 8.54
N GLY A 77 -5.59 -20.48 9.04
CA GLY A 77 -6.80 -20.42 9.82
C GLY A 77 -6.64 -20.79 11.30
N TYR A 78 -5.45 -21.22 11.73
CA TYR A 78 -5.15 -21.67 13.09
C TYR A 78 -4.16 -20.78 13.82
N SER A 79 -3.16 -20.27 13.13
CA SER A 79 -2.12 -19.42 13.72
C SER A 79 -2.64 -18.04 14.07
N GLU A 80 -2.24 -17.55 15.23
CA GLU A 80 -2.49 -16.17 15.66
C GLU A 80 -1.15 -15.45 15.88
N LEU A 81 -1.11 -14.19 15.48
CA LEU A 81 0.02 -13.30 15.72
C LEU A 81 -0.45 -12.17 16.63
N LEU A 82 0.22 -12.01 17.76
CA LEU A 82 0.02 -10.88 18.66
C LEU A 82 1.31 -10.09 18.79
N LEU A 83 1.28 -8.83 18.42
CA LEU A 83 2.40 -7.92 18.51
C LEU A 83 2.06 -6.76 19.45
N ARG A 84 2.99 -6.39 20.32
CA ARG A 84 2.92 -5.12 21.02
C ARG A 84 3.19 -4.00 20.02
N ALA A 85 2.34 -2.99 19.98
CA ALA A 85 2.47 -1.85 19.10
C ALA A 85 1.91 -0.60 19.76
N ASP A 86 2.55 0.54 19.54
CA ASP A 86 2.06 1.86 19.91
C ASP A 86 1.57 2.64 18.68
N ARG A 87 1.86 2.13 17.49
CA ARG A 87 1.39 2.66 16.20
C ARG A 87 1.09 1.51 15.24
N VAL A 88 0.02 1.65 14.48
CA VAL A 88 -0.32 0.77 13.36
C VAL A 88 -0.54 1.64 12.13
N VAL A 89 0.17 1.30 11.05
CA VAL A 89 0.10 2.01 9.77
C VAL A 89 -0.47 1.06 8.73
N PHE A 90 -1.52 1.48 8.03
CA PHE A 90 -2.08 0.75 6.91
C PHE A 90 -1.47 1.24 5.60
N ALA A 91 -0.70 0.38 4.94
CA ALA A 91 -0.08 0.59 3.63
C ALA A 91 -0.58 -0.48 2.64
N ILE A 92 -1.91 -0.63 2.58
CA ILE A 92 -2.60 -1.72 1.85
C ILE A 92 -2.97 -1.38 0.42
N GLY A 93 -2.54 -0.21 -0.07
CA GLY A 93 -2.89 0.33 -1.38
C GLY A 93 -4.24 1.04 -1.38
N GLN A 94 -4.61 1.52 -2.55
CA GLN A 94 -5.87 2.21 -2.80
C GLN A 94 -6.55 1.60 -4.03
N SER A 95 -7.86 1.68 -4.09
CA SER A 95 -8.68 1.39 -5.25
C SER A 95 -9.42 2.64 -5.68
N LEU A 96 -9.92 2.65 -6.92
CA LEU A 96 -10.80 3.71 -7.40
C LEU A 96 -12.05 3.75 -6.50
N ASP A 97 -12.50 4.96 -6.16
CA ASP A 97 -13.76 5.16 -5.45
C ASP A 97 -14.94 4.75 -6.34
N GLU A 98 -15.95 4.12 -5.76
CA GLU A 98 -17.13 3.63 -6.48
C GLU A 98 -17.84 4.73 -7.28
N THR A 99 -17.75 5.99 -6.84
CA THR A 99 -18.30 7.17 -7.52
C THR A 99 -17.73 7.35 -8.94
N TYR A 100 -16.51 6.88 -9.17
CA TYR A 100 -15.82 6.99 -10.45
C TYR A 100 -15.82 5.68 -11.24
N GLU A 101 -16.35 4.60 -10.67
CA GLU A 101 -16.50 3.34 -11.39
C GLU A 101 -17.45 3.49 -12.59
N GLY A 102 -17.04 2.96 -13.72
CA GLY A 102 -17.85 3.00 -14.94
C GLY A 102 -17.75 4.28 -15.77
N ILE A 103 -17.01 5.32 -15.33
CA ILE A 103 -16.68 6.45 -16.18
C ILE A 103 -15.78 5.94 -17.32
N LYS A 104 -16.19 6.24 -18.56
CA LYS A 104 -15.47 5.86 -19.78
C LYS A 104 -15.07 7.09 -20.57
N GLU A 105 -13.95 7.02 -21.26
CA GLU A 105 -13.60 8.03 -22.25
C GLU A 105 -14.70 8.12 -23.32
N GLY A 106 -14.99 9.34 -23.75
CA GLY A 106 -15.99 9.64 -24.77
C GLY A 106 -15.90 11.11 -25.19
N GLU A 107 -16.92 11.57 -25.89
CA GLU A 107 -16.99 12.95 -26.35
C GLU A 107 -16.95 13.93 -25.15
N GLY A 108 -15.89 14.72 -25.08
CA GLY A 108 -15.65 15.69 -23.99
C GLY A 108 -15.23 15.07 -22.64
N VAL A 109 -15.03 13.73 -22.55
CA VAL A 109 -14.59 13.05 -21.34
C VAL A 109 -13.24 12.38 -21.58
N PHE A 110 -12.24 12.76 -20.81
CA PHE A 110 -10.86 12.27 -20.92
C PHE A 110 -10.42 11.72 -19.58
N LEU A 111 -9.77 10.55 -19.58
CA LEU A 111 -9.24 9.90 -18.40
C LEU A 111 -7.72 9.90 -18.43
N GLY A 112 -7.09 10.03 -17.27
CA GLY A 112 -5.63 9.98 -17.13
C GLY A 112 -5.18 9.65 -15.71
N GLY A 113 -3.91 9.26 -15.57
CA GLY A 113 -3.31 8.89 -14.31
C GLY A 113 -3.90 7.62 -13.71
N ASP A 114 -3.91 7.54 -12.41
CA ASP A 114 -4.39 6.37 -11.66
C ASP A 114 -5.85 6.02 -11.96
N MET A 115 -6.66 7.03 -12.29
CA MET A 115 -8.06 6.85 -12.65
C MET A 115 -8.25 6.04 -13.95
N ALA A 116 -7.36 6.22 -14.94
CA ALA A 116 -7.44 5.48 -16.20
C ALA A 116 -7.18 3.97 -16.03
N HIS A 117 -6.50 3.56 -14.96
CA HIS A 117 -6.10 2.18 -14.70
C HIS A 117 -6.84 1.54 -13.52
N GLY A 118 -7.72 2.27 -12.84
CA GLY A 118 -8.52 1.78 -11.71
C GLY A 118 -7.72 1.51 -10.42
N ARG A 119 -6.44 1.82 -10.41
CA ARG A 119 -5.54 1.70 -9.24
C ARG A 119 -4.32 2.58 -9.40
N GLY A 120 -3.75 2.99 -8.27
CA GLY A 120 -2.48 3.72 -8.24
C GLY A 120 -1.36 2.92 -8.88
N ARG A 121 -0.57 3.59 -9.69
CA ARG A 121 0.64 3.11 -10.36
C ARG A 121 1.81 4.01 -9.96
N THR A 122 2.84 4.08 -10.78
CA THR A 122 3.98 4.96 -10.50
C THR A 122 3.67 6.41 -10.87
N ALA A 123 4.33 7.36 -10.19
CA ALA A 123 4.21 8.78 -10.53
C ALA A 123 4.59 9.07 -11.99
N VAL A 124 5.56 8.32 -12.54
CA VAL A 124 5.98 8.45 -13.95
C VAL A 124 4.85 8.07 -14.90
N GLU A 125 4.14 6.97 -14.61
CA GLU A 125 2.98 6.54 -15.41
C GLU A 125 1.84 7.54 -15.31
N ALA A 126 1.53 8.03 -14.11
CA ALA A 126 0.48 9.03 -13.91
C ALA A 126 0.76 10.33 -14.68
N VAL A 127 2.01 10.79 -14.69
CA VAL A 127 2.44 11.97 -15.48
C VAL A 127 2.34 11.70 -16.98
N ALA A 128 2.76 10.52 -17.45
CA ALA A 128 2.66 10.14 -18.85
C ALA A 128 1.20 10.12 -19.34
N ASP A 129 0.31 9.52 -18.57
CA ASP A 129 -1.13 9.48 -18.88
C ASP A 129 -1.76 10.87 -18.87
N GLY A 130 -1.44 11.69 -17.88
CA GLY A 130 -1.90 13.10 -17.85
C GLY A 130 -1.47 13.89 -19.09
N LYS A 131 -0.24 13.64 -19.58
CA LYS A 131 0.25 14.26 -20.82
C LYS A 131 -0.52 13.77 -22.05
N ILE A 132 -0.82 12.47 -22.13
CA ILE A 132 -1.63 11.89 -23.21
C ILE A 132 -3.05 12.50 -23.19
N ALA A 133 -3.69 12.58 -22.01
CA ALA A 133 -5.00 13.21 -21.86
C ALA A 133 -4.98 14.68 -22.33
N ALA A 134 -3.96 15.43 -21.96
CA ALA A 134 -3.80 16.83 -22.38
C ALA A 134 -3.71 16.98 -23.92
N PHE A 135 -3.01 16.08 -24.61
CA PHE A 135 -2.97 16.07 -26.07
C PHE A 135 -4.33 15.75 -26.68
N LYS A 136 -5.06 14.76 -26.17
CA LYS A 136 -6.42 14.41 -26.62
C LYS A 136 -7.36 15.61 -26.45
N ILE A 137 -7.31 16.31 -25.32
CA ILE A 137 -8.09 17.52 -25.06
C ILE A 137 -7.75 18.62 -26.07
N ALA A 138 -6.46 18.87 -26.32
CA ALA A 138 -6.02 19.88 -27.27
C ALA A 138 -6.46 19.59 -28.70
N GLU A 139 -6.57 18.34 -29.10
CA GLU A 139 -7.12 17.92 -30.38
C GLU A 139 -8.65 18.11 -30.45
N TYR A 140 -9.34 17.76 -29.39
CA TYR A 140 -10.80 17.87 -29.28
C TYR A 140 -11.29 19.34 -29.35
N LEU A 141 -10.49 20.28 -28.89
CA LEU A 141 -10.82 21.71 -28.84
C LEU A 141 -10.47 22.49 -30.15
N LYS A 142 -9.91 21.83 -31.15
CA LYS A 142 -9.65 22.43 -32.48
C LYS A 142 -10.90 22.47 -33.36
#